data_ac7efa1121ec010a06af7b87b7799a04
#
_entry.id   ac7efa1121ec010a06af7b87b7799a04
#
_cell.length_a   1.000
_cell.length_b   1.000
_cell.length_c   1.000
_cell.angle_alpha   90.00
_cell.angle_beta   90.00
_cell.angle_gamma   90.00
#
_symmetry.space_group_name_H-M   'P 1'
#
loop_
_entity.id
_entity.type
_entity.pdbx_description
1 polymer ?
#
loop_
_entity_poly.entity_id
_entity_poly.type
_entity_poly.pdbx_seq_one_letter_code
_entity_poly.pdbx_strand_id
1 'polypeptide(L)'
;TRGYQMQSECAGVHDGSPYKQVNPMQHYENTASPRGSRVDGFNPEYGAPTLPTVEILREMMDEKDLWPINKEVWDYLDGNGFHLMTTMYTDLVNNYGKSSSIDEFAQKGQLLGAMNSKSIWEVWNYNKLDYGDRFYSGLLFWYHNCSMRQVSSRMWDWSLEPTASLYHTANSLEPLHAQFDYLKNTVSVVNDYYRAFTGYKVIAQVYDINSKKVFEKSASVDLPEDGVANDVLTIRFPENISQVHFIKLVLKDEKGKDVSSNFYWRSNDKYEGSKTLTGPTSSGFEDLSKLKAAKVKLSYKTRQADGRYFVDIVMKNTSNGIAFFNQLQFLNSKMSPIRPSFYSDNFFSLIPGEKKTVTIETGEEKLADGAVLVLKGWNIDTQKYKLP
;
A
#
# COMPACT_ATOMS: atom_id res chain seq x y z
N THR A 1 25.33 -27.42 5.12
CA THR A 1 24.84 -27.06 6.49
C THR A 1 23.96 -25.85 6.36
N ARG A 2 22.76 -25.91 6.93
CA ARG A 2 21.87 -24.75 6.97
C ARG A 2 22.33 -23.80 8.06
N GLY A 3 22.37 -22.49 7.77
CA GLY A 3 22.60 -21.47 8.78
C GLY A 3 21.51 -21.49 9.85
N TYR A 4 21.87 -21.29 11.10
CA TYR A 4 20.93 -21.13 12.21
C TYR A 4 21.10 -19.74 12.80
N GLN A 5 20.01 -18.97 12.84
CA GLN A 5 19.95 -17.66 13.48
C GLN A 5 19.24 -17.79 14.82
N MET A 6 19.93 -17.47 15.90
CA MET A 6 19.40 -17.63 17.26
C MET A 6 18.38 -16.56 17.64
N GLN A 7 18.49 -15.37 17.08
CA GLN A 7 17.62 -14.22 17.35
C GLN A 7 17.60 -13.25 16.17
N SER A 8 16.65 -12.33 16.12
CA SER A 8 16.50 -11.38 15.02
C SER A 8 17.66 -10.39 14.88
N GLU A 9 18.29 -10.02 15.99
CA GLU A 9 19.47 -9.15 16.01
C GLU A 9 20.72 -9.99 16.24
N CYS A 10 21.35 -10.47 15.17
CA CYS A 10 22.51 -11.35 15.23
C CYS A 10 23.60 -10.90 14.26
N ALA A 11 24.85 -10.94 14.70
CA ALA A 11 26.00 -10.52 13.88
C ALA A 11 26.03 -11.26 12.52
N GLY A 12 26.12 -10.52 11.43
CA GLY A 12 26.16 -11.04 10.05
C GLY A 12 24.82 -11.20 9.36
N VAL A 13 23.71 -10.95 10.07
CA VAL A 13 22.35 -10.82 9.54
C VAL A 13 21.82 -9.47 10.03
N HIS A 14 20.80 -8.93 9.40
CA HIS A 14 20.26 -7.62 9.75
C HIS A 14 19.71 -7.58 11.18
N ASP A 15 19.86 -6.41 11.81
CA ASP A 15 19.36 -6.11 13.15
C ASP A 15 17.86 -5.78 13.14
N GLY A 16 16.96 -6.44 12.53
CA GLY A 16 15.54 -6.11 12.46
C GLY A 16 15.27 -4.59 12.44
N SER A 17 14.55 -4.06 11.51
CA SER A 17 14.25 -2.61 11.43
C SER A 17 13.64 -2.26 10.07
N PRO A 18 12.89 -1.17 9.92
CA PRO A 18 12.44 -0.26 10.99
C PRO A 18 11.21 -0.79 11.74
N TYR A 19 11.15 -0.51 13.04
CA TYR A 19 9.95 -0.74 13.88
C TYR A 19 9.08 0.51 14.02
N LYS A 20 9.57 1.63 13.54
CA LYS A 20 8.87 2.91 13.48
C LYS A 20 8.59 3.25 12.05
N GLN A 21 7.51 3.98 11.81
CA GLN A 21 7.27 4.50 10.48
C GLN A 21 8.37 5.47 10.10
N VAL A 22 8.87 5.35 8.88
CA VAL A 22 9.85 6.26 8.30
C VAL A 22 9.29 6.88 7.04
N ASN A 23 9.94 7.92 6.53
CA ASN A 23 9.59 8.41 5.20
C ASN A 23 9.82 7.28 4.18
N PRO A 24 8.79 6.88 3.41
CA PRO A 24 8.91 5.77 2.46
C PRO A 24 10.05 5.91 1.46
N MET A 25 10.47 7.14 1.15
CA MET A 25 11.61 7.40 0.25
C MET A 25 12.94 6.91 0.79
N GLN A 26 13.09 6.76 2.12
CA GLN A 26 14.32 6.24 2.72
C GLN A 26 14.61 4.80 2.28
N HIS A 27 13.60 4.01 1.97
CA HIS A 27 13.82 2.65 1.48
C HIS A 27 14.52 2.65 0.11
N TYR A 28 14.16 3.60 -0.77
CA TYR A 28 14.72 3.69 -2.12
C TYR A 28 16.17 4.19 -2.16
N GLU A 29 16.71 4.72 -1.08
CA GLU A 29 18.15 5.02 -0.99
C GLU A 29 19.02 3.80 -1.26
N ASN A 30 18.54 2.62 -0.91
CA ASN A 30 19.24 1.36 -1.16
C ASN A 30 19.31 1.00 -2.66
N THR A 31 18.35 1.43 -3.48
CA THR A 31 18.39 1.23 -4.93
C THR A 31 19.29 2.24 -5.63
N ALA A 32 19.37 3.47 -5.10
CA ALA A 32 20.25 4.52 -5.63
C ALA A 32 21.72 4.26 -5.31
N SER A 33 21.99 3.61 -4.20
CA SER A 33 23.31 3.17 -3.78
C SER A 33 23.24 1.71 -3.32
N PRO A 34 23.41 0.72 -4.21
CA PRO A 34 23.27 -0.70 -3.89
C PRO A 34 24.21 -1.17 -2.76
N ARG A 35 25.21 -0.37 -2.43
CA ARG A 35 26.11 -0.53 -1.27
C ARG A 35 25.83 0.49 -0.17
N GLY A 36 24.63 1.08 -0.17
CA GLY A 36 24.17 2.00 0.88
C GLY A 36 24.24 1.39 2.26
N SER A 37 24.03 2.19 3.28
CA SER A 37 24.33 1.90 4.70
C SER A 37 23.67 0.62 5.26
N ARG A 38 22.76 -0.03 4.51
CA ARG A 38 22.08 -1.26 4.91
C ARG A 38 21.83 -2.16 3.71
N VAL A 39 22.86 -2.86 3.28
CA VAL A 39 22.72 -4.01 2.39
C VAL A 39 22.69 -5.25 3.28
N ASP A 40 21.50 -5.71 3.58
CA ASP A 40 21.28 -6.85 4.45
C ASP A 40 20.88 -8.03 3.60
N GLY A 41 21.61 -9.12 3.67
CA GLY A 41 21.32 -10.33 2.91
C GLY A 41 19.93 -10.90 3.28
N PHE A 42 19.51 -10.74 4.52
CA PHE A 42 18.23 -11.17 5.05
C PHE A 42 17.79 -10.26 6.18
N ASN A 43 16.58 -9.70 6.13
CA ASN A 43 16.00 -8.97 7.24
C ASN A 43 15.02 -9.89 8.01
N PRO A 44 15.39 -10.34 9.20
CA PRO A 44 14.57 -11.28 9.97
C PRO A 44 13.37 -10.63 10.62
N GLU A 45 13.29 -9.28 10.68
CA GLU A 45 12.25 -8.61 11.43
C GLU A 45 12.06 -7.16 10.98
N TYR A 46 11.01 -6.94 10.19
CA TYR A 46 10.56 -5.61 9.77
C TYR A 46 9.17 -5.33 10.33
N GLY A 47 8.92 -4.19 10.91
CA GLY A 47 7.65 -3.96 11.59
C GLY A 47 7.17 -2.51 11.66
N ALA A 48 7.31 -1.72 10.61
CA ALA A 48 6.74 -0.37 10.60
C ALA A 48 5.21 -0.40 10.82
N PRO A 49 4.68 0.44 11.73
CA PRO A 49 3.26 0.45 12.07
C PRO A 49 2.40 1.06 10.98
N THR A 50 1.15 0.65 10.94
CA THR A 50 0.08 1.26 10.15
C THR A 50 -1.05 1.63 11.08
N LEU A 51 -1.68 2.79 10.92
CA LEU A 51 -2.85 3.16 11.69
C LEU A 51 -4.02 2.22 11.35
N PRO A 52 -4.84 1.76 12.30
CA PRO A 52 -6.10 1.07 12.01
C PRO A 52 -7.06 1.94 11.20
N THR A 53 -8.08 1.34 10.59
CA THR A 53 -9.17 2.11 9.99
C THR A 53 -9.94 2.89 11.05
N VAL A 54 -10.63 3.95 10.65
CA VAL A 54 -11.35 4.81 11.60
C VAL A 54 -12.43 4.06 12.36
N GLU A 55 -13.07 3.09 11.75
CA GLU A 55 -14.09 2.24 12.37
C GLU A 55 -13.49 1.48 13.57
N ILE A 56 -12.28 0.97 13.40
CA ILE A 56 -11.60 0.24 14.46
C ILE A 56 -11.07 1.17 15.57
N LEU A 57 -10.59 2.35 15.19
CA LEU A 57 -10.22 3.36 16.18
C LEU A 57 -11.41 3.71 17.09
N ARG A 58 -12.62 3.84 16.51
CA ARG A 58 -13.87 4.08 17.26
C ARG A 58 -14.31 2.90 18.12
N GLU A 59 -13.91 1.68 17.80
CA GLU A 59 -14.14 0.51 18.65
C GLU A 59 -13.13 0.42 19.81
N MET A 60 -11.98 1.09 19.70
CA MET A 60 -10.91 1.00 20.69
C MET A 60 -11.00 2.01 21.82
N MET A 61 -11.51 3.22 21.54
CA MET A 61 -11.51 4.35 22.47
C MET A 61 -12.72 5.26 22.29
N ASP A 62 -12.99 6.08 23.28
CA ASP A 62 -14.08 7.06 23.25
C ASP A 62 -13.80 8.19 22.26
N GLU A 63 -14.84 8.80 21.69
CA GLU A 63 -14.73 9.92 20.73
C GLU A 63 -13.90 11.09 21.27
N LYS A 64 -13.98 11.40 22.55
CA LYS A 64 -13.19 12.46 23.22
C LYS A 64 -11.67 12.22 23.18
N ASP A 65 -11.25 10.96 23.05
CA ASP A 65 -9.86 10.53 23.03
C ASP A 65 -9.32 10.33 21.58
N LEU A 66 -10.24 10.28 20.62
CA LEU A 66 -9.91 10.14 19.19
C LEU A 66 -9.42 11.45 18.59
N TRP A 67 -10.18 12.55 18.81
CA TRP A 67 -9.87 13.82 18.15
C TRP A 67 -10.33 15.05 18.98
N PRO A 68 -9.45 16.05 19.22
CA PRO A 68 -8.00 15.99 18.97
C PRO A 68 -7.35 14.79 19.67
N ILE A 69 -6.27 14.27 19.09
CA ILE A 69 -5.60 13.08 19.62
C ILE A 69 -5.28 13.28 21.13
N ASN A 70 -5.83 12.43 21.99
CA ASN A 70 -5.45 12.37 23.39
C ASN A 70 -4.13 11.58 23.51
N LYS A 71 -3.02 12.32 23.65
CA LYS A 71 -1.68 11.74 23.65
C LYS A 71 -1.50 10.64 24.70
N GLU A 72 -2.05 10.80 25.90
CA GLU A 72 -1.91 9.82 26.98
C GLU A 72 -2.54 8.48 26.63
N VAL A 73 -3.78 8.50 26.11
CA VAL A 73 -4.52 7.30 25.69
C VAL A 73 -3.86 6.65 24.48
N TRP A 74 -3.46 7.44 23.50
CA TRP A 74 -2.82 6.93 22.29
C TRP A 74 -1.44 6.35 22.58
N ASP A 75 -0.62 6.99 23.40
CA ASP A 75 0.70 6.46 23.77
C ASP A 75 0.55 5.16 24.57
N TYR A 76 -0.44 5.06 25.47
CA TYR A 76 -0.74 3.81 26.16
C TYR A 76 -1.08 2.68 25.19
N LEU A 77 -1.95 2.94 24.19
CA LEU A 77 -2.33 1.99 23.14
C LEU A 77 -1.21 1.77 22.08
N ASP A 78 -0.15 2.55 22.12
CA ASP A 78 1.07 2.38 21.32
C ASP A 78 2.22 1.71 22.11
N GLY A 79 1.90 0.97 23.17
CA GLY A 79 2.92 0.35 24.00
C GLY A 79 3.81 1.38 24.70
N ASN A 80 3.20 2.38 25.35
CA ASN A 80 3.85 3.55 25.94
C ASN A 80 4.64 4.42 24.94
N GLY A 81 4.07 4.61 23.75
CA GLY A 81 4.64 5.46 22.71
C GLY A 81 5.84 4.83 21.97
N PHE A 82 5.96 3.52 22.02
CA PHE A 82 7.09 2.81 21.40
C PHE A 82 7.24 3.10 19.89
N HIS A 83 6.13 3.17 19.15
CA HIS A 83 6.16 3.42 17.69
C HIS A 83 6.06 4.91 17.33
N LEU A 84 5.98 5.81 18.32
CA LEU A 84 5.90 7.27 18.15
C LEU A 84 4.68 7.72 17.33
N MET A 85 3.52 7.07 17.53
CA MET A 85 2.30 7.34 16.75
C MET A 85 1.77 8.77 16.93
N THR A 86 1.93 9.36 18.12
CA THR A 86 1.48 10.73 18.44
C THR A 86 2.48 11.82 18.08
N THR A 87 3.66 11.46 17.60
CA THR A 87 4.74 12.40 17.22
C THR A 87 5.20 12.15 15.81
N MET A 88 6.24 11.35 15.59
CA MET A 88 6.86 11.12 14.29
C MET A 88 5.87 10.58 13.25
N TYR A 89 4.98 9.64 13.63
CA TYR A 89 3.95 9.13 12.71
C TYR A 89 2.97 10.23 12.30
N THR A 90 2.53 11.06 13.27
CA THR A 90 1.66 12.21 13.00
C THR A 90 2.33 13.22 12.06
N ASP A 91 3.63 13.48 12.23
CA ASP A 91 4.38 14.37 11.33
C ASP A 91 4.41 13.83 9.89
N LEU A 92 4.60 12.52 9.74
CA LEU A 92 4.55 11.87 8.40
C LEU A 92 3.14 11.91 7.79
N VAL A 93 2.10 11.70 8.58
CA VAL A 93 0.70 11.85 8.13
C VAL A 93 0.41 13.28 7.68
N ASN A 94 0.97 14.28 8.36
CA ASN A 94 0.81 15.68 8.01
C ASN A 94 1.44 16.06 6.66
N ASN A 95 2.29 15.22 6.05
CA ASN A 95 2.73 15.38 4.66
C ASN A 95 1.56 15.29 3.66
N TYR A 96 0.43 14.74 4.07
CA TYR A 96 -0.84 14.74 3.32
C TYR A 96 -1.74 15.94 3.64
N GLY A 97 -1.21 16.96 4.30
CA GLY A 97 -1.95 18.11 4.86
C GLY A 97 -2.48 17.84 6.27
N LYS A 98 -2.65 18.90 7.06
CA LYS A 98 -3.23 18.79 8.41
C LYS A 98 -4.63 18.20 8.35
N SER A 99 -4.95 17.38 9.33
CA SER A 99 -6.27 16.77 9.44
C SER A 99 -7.16 17.61 10.36
N SER A 100 -8.45 17.68 10.06
CA SER A 100 -9.49 18.35 10.86
C SER A 100 -10.33 17.36 11.67
N SER A 101 -10.21 16.07 11.39
CA SER A 101 -10.98 15.00 12.04
C SER A 101 -10.19 13.70 12.10
N ILE A 102 -10.65 12.78 12.93
CA ILE A 102 -10.10 11.42 12.98
C ILE A 102 -10.29 10.66 11.67
N ASP A 103 -11.39 10.91 10.94
CA ASP A 103 -11.65 10.27 9.65
C ASP A 103 -10.57 10.64 8.62
N GLU A 104 -10.25 11.93 8.50
CA GLU A 104 -9.19 12.40 7.62
C GLU A 104 -7.81 11.87 8.06
N PHE A 105 -7.52 11.91 9.36
CA PHE A 105 -6.25 11.43 9.90
C PHE A 105 -6.07 9.93 9.63
N ALA A 106 -7.09 9.11 9.89
CA ALA A 106 -7.05 7.69 9.63
C ALA A 106 -6.89 7.37 8.14
N GLN A 107 -7.60 8.07 7.25
CA GLN A 107 -7.46 7.87 5.81
C GLN A 107 -6.04 8.20 5.32
N LYS A 108 -5.46 9.30 5.79
CA LYS A 108 -4.06 9.67 5.49
C LYS A 108 -3.07 8.67 6.08
N GLY A 109 -3.34 8.15 7.28
CA GLY A 109 -2.56 7.08 7.90
C GLY A 109 -2.56 5.79 7.07
N GLN A 110 -3.69 5.43 6.45
CA GLN A 110 -3.77 4.30 5.52
C GLN A 110 -2.91 4.54 4.26
N LEU A 111 -2.90 5.76 3.70
CA LEU A 111 -2.04 6.12 2.56
C LEU A 111 -0.55 5.98 2.92
N LEU A 112 -0.16 6.49 4.08
CA LEU A 112 1.23 6.39 4.56
C LEU A 112 1.65 4.93 4.76
N GLY A 113 0.80 4.12 5.41
CA GLY A 113 1.04 2.70 5.62
C GLY A 113 1.17 1.92 4.31
N ALA A 114 0.28 2.17 3.35
CA ALA A 114 0.31 1.60 2.02
C ALA A 114 1.62 1.91 1.28
N MET A 115 2.03 3.18 1.27
CA MET A 115 3.25 3.61 0.59
C MET A 115 4.50 3.02 1.24
N ASN A 116 4.56 2.99 2.57
CA ASN A 116 5.70 2.43 3.30
C ASN A 116 5.84 0.92 3.07
N SER A 117 4.75 0.17 3.25
CA SER A 117 4.76 -1.28 3.04
C SER A 117 5.16 -1.63 1.61
N LYS A 118 4.60 -0.93 0.62
CA LYS A 118 4.95 -1.14 -0.79
C LYS A 118 6.42 -0.87 -1.05
N SER A 119 6.93 0.26 -0.60
CA SER A 119 8.29 0.70 -0.90
C SER A 119 9.36 -0.27 -0.39
N ILE A 120 9.21 -0.82 0.82
CA ILE A 120 10.22 -1.74 1.33
C ILE A 120 10.25 -3.05 0.55
N TRP A 121 9.10 -3.63 0.22
CA TRP A 121 9.05 -4.87 -0.56
C TRP A 121 9.61 -4.68 -1.96
N GLU A 122 9.28 -3.57 -2.63
CA GLU A 122 9.77 -3.27 -3.97
C GLU A 122 11.28 -3.00 -4.00
N VAL A 123 11.84 -2.42 -2.92
CA VAL A 123 13.30 -2.27 -2.78
C VAL A 123 13.98 -3.62 -2.60
N TRP A 124 13.40 -4.54 -1.82
CA TRP A 124 13.92 -5.92 -1.72
C TRP A 124 13.87 -6.62 -3.08
N ASN A 125 12.76 -6.51 -3.80
CA ASN A 125 12.63 -7.05 -5.15
C ASN A 125 13.68 -6.49 -6.11
N TYR A 126 13.92 -5.16 -6.09
CA TYR A 126 14.92 -4.53 -6.96
C TYR A 126 16.32 -5.08 -6.74
N ASN A 127 16.67 -5.32 -5.49
CA ASN A 127 18.00 -5.79 -5.09
C ASN A 127 18.09 -7.33 -5.01
N LYS A 128 17.02 -8.04 -5.35
CA LYS A 128 17.03 -9.49 -5.46
C LYS A 128 18.12 -9.92 -6.43
N LEU A 129 19.03 -10.79 -5.97
CA LEU A 129 20.13 -11.29 -6.77
C LEU A 129 21.16 -10.21 -7.21
N ASP A 130 21.27 -9.10 -6.49
CA ASP A 130 22.38 -8.17 -6.68
C ASP A 130 23.65 -8.78 -6.07
N TYR A 131 24.53 -9.21 -6.98
CA TYR A 131 25.60 -10.16 -6.78
C TYR A 131 26.95 -9.54 -6.36
N GLY A 132 26.95 -8.65 -5.42
CA GLY A 132 28.19 -8.47 -4.69
C GLY A 132 28.39 -9.60 -3.67
N ASP A 133 29.19 -9.39 -2.66
CA ASP A 133 29.28 -10.26 -1.49
C ASP A 133 27.96 -10.31 -0.68
N ARG A 134 26.93 -9.61 -1.11
CA ARG A 134 25.63 -9.42 -0.44
C ARG A 134 24.51 -9.35 -1.46
N PHE A 135 23.45 -10.08 -1.22
CA PHE A 135 22.21 -10.06 -2.00
C PHE A 135 21.00 -10.11 -1.06
N TYR A 136 19.92 -9.46 -1.45
CA TYR A 136 18.68 -9.54 -0.70
C TYR A 136 18.02 -10.88 -0.93
N SER A 137 17.90 -11.69 0.12
CA SER A 137 17.35 -13.04 0.06
C SER A 137 16.00 -13.19 0.73
N GLY A 138 15.63 -12.27 1.61
CA GLY A 138 14.34 -12.33 2.28
C GLY A 138 14.11 -11.21 3.29
N LEU A 139 12.84 -10.98 3.55
CA LEU A 139 12.33 -10.04 4.53
C LEU A 139 11.18 -10.70 5.29
N LEU A 140 11.24 -10.75 6.61
CA LEU A 140 10.17 -11.24 7.46
C LEU A 140 9.45 -10.07 8.13
N PHE A 141 8.11 -10.11 8.12
CA PHE A 141 7.31 -9.04 8.68
C PHE A 141 6.99 -9.29 10.16
N TRP A 142 7.43 -8.42 11.04
CA TRP A 142 7.14 -8.43 12.48
C TRP A 142 6.18 -7.26 12.81
N TYR A 143 4.99 -7.54 13.14
CA TYR A 143 4.26 -8.79 13.11
C TYR A 143 3.03 -8.67 12.19
N HIS A 144 2.46 -9.80 11.78
CA HIS A 144 1.37 -9.81 10.80
C HIS A 144 0.08 -9.18 11.34
N ASN A 145 -0.31 -9.52 12.58
CA ASN A 145 -1.52 -9.02 13.24
C ASN A 145 -1.26 -8.69 14.71
N CYS A 146 -2.04 -7.77 15.25
CA CYS A 146 -1.97 -7.37 16.65
C CYS A 146 -2.75 -8.35 17.54
N SER A 147 -2.18 -8.72 18.70
CA SER A 147 -2.84 -9.58 19.68
C SER A 147 -3.75 -8.81 20.67
N MET A 148 -3.66 -7.50 20.71
CA MET A 148 -4.43 -6.62 21.57
C MET A 148 -4.74 -5.28 20.88
N ARG A 149 -5.62 -4.49 21.45
CA ARG A 149 -5.95 -3.15 20.98
C ARG A 149 -4.69 -2.29 20.90
N GLN A 150 -4.34 -1.84 19.71
CA GLN A 150 -3.17 -1.00 19.44
C GLN A 150 -3.48 0.01 18.33
N VAL A 151 -3.08 1.26 18.52
CA VAL A 151 -3.13 2.28 17.47
C VAL A 151 -2.01 2.09 16.43
N SER A 152 -0.95 1.38 16.79
CA SER A 152 0.15 0.95 15.94
C SER A 152 -0.12 -0.43 15.34
N SER A 153 -1.09 -0.51 14.47
CA SER A 153 -1.46 -1.74 13.79
C SER A 153 -0.40 -2.21 12.77
N ARG A 154 -0.70 -3.27 12.07
CA ARG A 154 0.15 -3.87 11.03
C ARG A 154 -0.69 -4.16 9.78
N MET A 155 -0.54 -5.32 9.16
CA MET A 155 -1.35 -5.75 8.02
C MET A 155 -2.80 -6.01 8.44
N TRP A 156 -2.98 -6.65 9.62
CA TRP A 156 -4.26 -6.85 10.27
C TRP A 156 -4.22 -6.20 11.65
N ASP A 157 -5.31 -5.58 12.05
CA ASP A 157 -5.43 -5.08 13.41
C ASP A 157 -5.82 -6.22 14.40
N TRP A 158 -5.98 -5.85 15.65
CA TRP A 158 -6.35 -6.78 16.73
C TRP A 158 -7.72 -7.45 16.53
N SER A 159 -8.59 -6.83 15.76
CA SER A 159 -9.96 -7.30 15.50
C SER A 159 -10.08 -8.09 14.20
N LEU A 160 -8.98 -8.33 13.49
CA LEU A 160 -8.91 -8.94 12.18
C LEU A 160 -9.56 -8.11 11.07
N GLU A 161 -9.49 -6.79 11.18
CA GLU A 161 -9.78 -5.88 10.06
C GLU A 161 -8.48 -5.59 9.29
N PRO A 162 -8.47 -5.73 7.96
CA PRO A 162 -7.26 -5.50 7.18
C PRO A 162 -7.00 -4.01 6.96
N THR A 163 -5.73 -3.62 7.00
CA THR A 163 -5.27 -2.28 6.66
C THR A 163 -4.84 -2.19 5.20
N ALA A 164 -4.62 -0.97 4.70
CA ALA A 164 -4.10 -0.77 3.34
C ALA A 164 -2.71 -1.40 3.14
N SER A 165 -1.91 -1.53 4.20
CA SER A 165 -0.60 -2.19 4.15
C SER A 165 -0.67 -3.63 3.69
N LEU A 166 -1.72 -4.37 4.06
CA LEU A 166 -1.91 -5.76 3.61
C LEU A 166 -1.99 -5.84 2.07
N TYR A 167 -2.86 -5.03 1.47
CA TYR A 167 -3.11 -5.11 0.02
C TYR A 167 -1.94 -4.56 -0.80
N HIS A 168 -1.29 -3.51 -0.32
CA HIS A 168 -0.11 -2.96 -0.99
C HIS A 168 1.11 -3.88 -0.86
N THR A 169 1.25 -4.61 0.26
CA THR A 169 2.23 -5.70 0.39
C THR A 169 1.91 -6.85 -0.58
N ALA A 170 0.66 -7.33 -0.60
CA ALA A 170 0.24 -8.41 -1.49
C ALA A 170 0.47 -8.07 -2.97
N ASN A 171 0.18 -6.81 -3.37
CA ASN A 171 0.45 -6.33 -4.71
C ASN A 171 1.96 -6.31 -5.03
N SER A 172 2.81 -5.86 -4.09
CA SER A 172 4.28 -5.85 -4.26
C SER A 172 4.90 -7.24 -4.32
N LEU A 173 4.20 -8.26 -3.84
CA LEU A 173 4.62 -9.67 -3.82
C LEU A 173 3.94 -10.51 -4.91
N GLU A 174 3.30 -9.86 -5.92
CA GLU A 174 2.83 -10.59 -7.11
C GLU A 174 4.01 -11.29 -7.78
N PRO A 175 3.90 -12.58 -8.13
CA PRO A 175 5.02 -13.33 -8.74
C PRO A 175 5.53 -12.76 -10.07
N LEU A 176 4.69 -12.03 -10.81
CA LEU A 176 5.08 -11.16 -11.92
C LEU A 176 4.66 -9.75 -11.56
N HIS A 177 5.62 -8.87 -11.33
CA HIS A 177 5.37 -7.54 -10.78
C HIS A 177 6.15 -6.45 -11.51
N ALA A 178 5.44 -5.40 -11.93
CA ALA A 178 6.06 -4.19 -12.47
C ALA A 178 6.10 -3.12 -11.39
N GLN A 179 7.28 -2.60 -11.07
CA GLN A 179 7.51 -1.65 -9.99
C GLN A 179 8.21 -0.38 -10.43
N PHE A 180 8.02 0.71 -9.68
CA PHE A 180 8.61 2.03 -9.93
C PHE A 180 9.56 2.45 -8.81
N ASP A 181 10.75 2.88 -9.18
CA ASP A 181 11.71 3.50 -8.27
C ASP A 181 11.53 5.02 -8.22
N TYR A 182 11.18 5.54 -7.06
CA TYR A 182 10.90 6.98 -6.85
C TYR A 182 12.15 7.87 -6.95
N LEU A 183 13.35 7.35 -6.66
CA LEU A 183 14.58 8.13 -6.70
C LEU A 183 15.24 8.08 -8.08
N LYS A 184 15.24 6.89 -8.70
CA LYS A 184 15.80 6.70 -10.06
C LYS A 184 14.83 7.12 -11.17
N ASN A 185 13.54 7.18 -10.88
CA ASN A 185 12.46 7.35 -11.86
C ASN A 185 12.46 6.23 -12.93
N THR A 186 12.81 5.01 -12.54
CA THR A 186 12.87 3.86 -13.42
C THR A 186 11.80 2.83 -13.10
N VAL A 187 11.53 1.97 -14.06
CA VAL A 187 10.61 0.83 -13.92
C VAL A 187 11.40 -0.44 -14.05
N SER A 188 11.18 -1.36 -13.11
CA SER A 188 11.75 -2.72 -13.12
C SER A 188 10.63 -3.75 -13.17
N VAL A 189 10.93 -4.96 -13.61
CA VAL A 189 9.96 -6.07 -13.65
C VAL A 189 10.55 -7.29 -12.97
N VAL A 190 9.82 -7.81 -12.00
CA VAL A 190 10.18 -8.98 -11.18
C VAL A 190 9.53 -10.22 -11.74
N ASN A 191 10.25 -11.34 -11.66
CA ASN A 191 9.76 -12.68 -11.94
C ASN A 191 10.21 -13.62 -10.82
N ASP A 192 9.25 -14.10 -10.00
CA ASP A 192 9.48 -15.07 -8.93
C ASP A 192 9.16 -16.52 -9.35
N TYR A 193 8.86 -16.74 -10.63
CA TYR A 193 8.70 -18.10 -11.14
C TYR A 193 10.05 -18.68 -11.56
N TYR A 194 10.26 -19.96 -11.29
CA TYR A 194 11.41 -20.74 -11.76
C TYR A 194 11.29 -21.09 -13.26
N ARG A 195 10.95 -20.11 -14.05
CA ARG A 195 10.93 -20.14 -15.53
C ARG A 195 11.09 -18.75 -16.10
N ALA A 196 11.78 -18.63 -17.20
CA ALA A 196 11.89 -17.38 -17.95
C ALA A 196 10.60 -17.09 -18.75
N PHE A 197 10.36 -15.79 -19.00
CA PHE A 197 9.30 -15.32 -19.89
C PHE A 197 9.87 -14.36 -20.91
N THR A 198 9.43 -14.47 -22.18
CA THR A 198 9.90 -13.62 -23.27
C THR A 198 8.74 -12.91 -23.95
N GLY A 199 9.04 -11.78 -24.60
CA GLY A 199 8.04 -11.02 -25.35
C GLY A 199 7.02 -10.28 -24.50
N TYR A 200 7.30 -10.07 -23.23
CA TYR A 200 6.46 -9.25 -22.34
C TYR A 200 6.65 -7.78 -22.65
N LYS A 201 5.68 -6.96 -22.23
CA LYS A 201 5.69 -5.52 -22.45
C LYS A 201 5.25 -4.79 -21.19
N VAL A 202 6.09 -3.90 -20.68
CA VAL A 202 5.71 -2.97 -19.62
C VAL A 202 5.30 -1.63 -20.20
N ILE A 203 4.21 -1.06 -19.68
CA ILE A 203 3.67 0.25 -20.04
C ILE A 203 3.66 1.13 -18.80
N ALA A 204 4.25 2.32 -18.89
CA ALA A 204 4.20 3.33 -17.86
C ALA A 204 3.42 4.55 -18.35
N GLN A 205 2.44 4.98 -17.56
CA GLN A 205 1.61 6.15 -17.81
C GLN A 205 1.73 7.12 -16.63
N VAL A 206 1.82 8.41 -16.89
CA VAL A 206 1.80 9.45 -15.86
C VAL A 206 0.59 10.34 -16.04
N TYR A 207 -0.08 10.63 -14.94
CA TYR A 207 -1.26 11.49 -14.88
C TYR A 207 -0.99 12.66 -13.93
N ASP A 208 -1.36 13.88 -14.34
CA ASP A 208 -1.35 15.05 -13.46
C ASP A 208 -2.50 15.01 -12.43
N ILE A 209 -2.53 15.99 -11.53
CA ILE A 209 -3.58 16.10 -10.49
C ILE A 209 -4.99 16.29 -11.10
N ASN A 210 -5.09 16.76 -12.34
CA ASN A 210 -6.34 16.88 -13.09
C ASN A 210 -6.72 15.58 -13.82
N SER A 211 -5.95 14.50 -13.60
CA SER A 211 -6.13 13.19 -14.23
C SER A 211 -5.86 13.18 -15.75
N LYS A 212 -5.18 14.21 -16.27
CA LYS A 212 -4.74 14.25 -17.66
C LYS A 212 -3.49 13.38 -17.80
N LYS A 213 -3.51 12.44 -18.74
CA LYS A 213 -2.32 11.65 -19.09
C LYS A 213 -1.30 12.57 -19.77
N VAL A 214 -0.14 12.77 -19.13
CA VAL A 214 0.93 13.68 -19.59
C VAL A 214 2.16 12.95 -20.11
N PHE A 215 2.25 11.63 -19.86
CA PHE A 215 3.33 10.78 -20.37
C PHE A 215 2.82 9.36 -20.56
N GLU A 216 3.31 8.71 -21.63
CA GLU A 216 3.18 7.27 -21.83
C GLU A 216 4.40 6.75 -22.54
N LYS A 217 4.96 5.67 -22.05
CA LYS A 217 6.06 4.94 -22.69
C LYS A 217 5.92 3.45 -22.41
N SER A 218 6.37 2.66 -23.35
CA SER A 218 6.43 1.20 -23.16
C SER A 218 7.80 0.65 -23.56
N ALA A 219 8.15 -0.49 -22.96
CA ALA A 219 9.35 -1.24 -23.28
C ALA A 219 9.01 -2.73 -23.38
N SER A 220 9.63 -3.42 -24.33
CA SER A 220 9.65 -4.88 -24.35
C SER A 220 10.63 -5.38 -23.29
N VAL A 221 10.32 -6.48 -22.63
CA VAL A 221 11.14 -7.06 -21.59
C VAL A 221 11.08 -8.58 -21.64
N ASP A 222 12.24 -9.20 -21.57
CA ASP A 222 12.40 -10.61 -21.29
C ASP A 222 12.78 -10.78 -19.83
N LEU A 223 12.12 -11.70 -19.14
CA LEU A 223 12.23 -11.89 -17.70
C LEU A 223 13.04 -13.17 -17.43
N PRO A 224 14.20 -13.08 -16.75
CA PRO A 224 14.92 -14.26 -16.34
C PRO A 224 14.09 -15.09 -15.34
N GLU A 225 14.37 -16.38 -15.24
CA GLU A 225 13.79 -17.20 -14.15
C GLU A 225 14.28 -16.70 -12.80
N ASP A 226 13.39 -16.65 -11.82
CA ASP A 226 13.66 -16.22 -10.44
C ASP A 226 14.52 -14.96 -10.35
N GLY A 227 14.18 -13.93 -11.14
CA GLY A 227 15.05 -12.77 -11.32
C GLY A 227 14.32 -11.46 -11.52
N VAL A 228 15.09 -10.41 -11.78
CA VAL A 228 14.60 -9.05 -12.01
C VAL A 228 15.22 -8.48 -13.28
N ALA A 229 14.38 -7.90 -14.12
CA ALA A 229 14.81 -7.00 -15.18
C ALA A 229 14.80 -5.57 -14.65
N ASN A 230 15.95 -5.08 -14.20
CA ASN A 230 16.08 -3.76 -13.60
C ASN A 230 16.13 -2.64 -14.66
N ASP A 231 15.55 -1.49 -14.31
CA ASP A 231 15.65 -0.22 -15.04
C ASP A 231 15.27 -0.31 -16.54
N VAL A 232 14.28 -1.18 -16.87
CA VAL A 232 13.86 -1.45 -18.26
C VAL A 232 13.24 -0.22 -18.95
N LEU A 233 12.77 0.74 -18.17
CA LEU A 233 12.14 1.97 -18.67
C LEU A 233 12.40 3.11 -17.71
N THR A 234 12.78 4.29 -18.25
CA THR A 234 12.87 5.53 -17.47
C THR A 234 11.68 6.42 -17.77
N ILE A 235 11.01 6.89 -16.70
CA ILE A 235 9.95 7.88 -16.78
C ILE A 235 10.59 9.27 -16.76
N ARG A 236 10.29 10.07 -17.79
CA ARG A 236 10.70 11.49 -17.85
C ARG A 236 9.48 12.34 -17.54
N PHE A 237 9.46 12.94 -16.36
CA PHE A 237 8.37 13.82 -15.96
C PHE A 237 8.47 15.15 -16.71
N PRO A 238 7.36 15.73 -17.22
CA PRO A 238 7.34 17.07 -17.75
C PRO A 238 7.80 18.09 -16.70
N GLU A 239 8.51 19.14 -17.12
CA GLU A 239 9.02 20.19 -16.20
C GLU A 239 7.92 20.88 -15.41
N ASN A 240 6.74 21.02 -15.99
CA ASN A 240 5.57 21.68 -15.40
C ASN A 240 4.52 20.70 -14.89
N ILE A 241 4.91 19.47 -14.51
CA ILE A 241 3.97 18.53 -13.92
C ILE A 241 3.45 19.04 -12.58
N SER A 242 2.20 18.70 -12.24
CA SER A 242 1.59 19.09 -10.97
C SER A 242 2.38 18.58 -9.76
N GLN A 243 2.31 19.31 -8.64
CA GLN A 243 2.99 18.98 -7.39
C GLN A 243 2.74 17.53 -7.00
N VAL A 244 1.48 17.08 -7.02
CA VAL A 244 1.11 15.69 -6.90
C VAL A 244 0.70 15.14 -8.26
N HIS A 245 1.18 13.96 -8.59
CA HIS A 245 0.89 13.25 -9.83
C HIS A 245 0.91 11.74 -9.61
N PHE A 246 0.41 11.00 -10.60
CA PHE A 246 0.18 9.56 -10.47
C PHE A 246 0.89 8.80 -11.58
N ILE A 247 1.32 7.58 -11.24
CA ILE A 247 1.97 6.67 -12.18
C ILE A 247 1.17 5.38 -12.20
N LYS A 248 0.78 4.94 -13.38
CA LYS A 248 0.16 3.65 -13.65
C LYS A 248 1.14 2.78 -14.42
N LEU A 249 1.44 1.60 -13.90
CA LEU A 249 2.19 0.57 -14.60
C LEU A 249 1.26 -0.57 -14.99
N VAL A 250 1.48 -1.13 -16.17
CA VAL A 250 0.80 -2.35 -16.63
C VAL A 250 1.82 -3.25 -17.29
N LEU A 251 1.92 -4.49 -16.83
CA LEU A 251 2.70 -5.54 -17.46
C LEU A 251 1.75 -6.42 -18.28
N LYS A 252 2.10 -6.61 -19.55
CA LYS A 252 1.36 -7.48 -20.49
C LYS A 252 2.21 -8.67 -20.87
N ASP A 253 1.57 -9.83 -21.01
CA ASP A 253 2.18 -11.02 -21.57
C ASP A 253 2.37 -10.89 -23.10
N GLU A 254 2.94 -11.93 -23.71
CA GLU A 254 3.18 -12.04 -25.16
C GLU A 254 1.89 -12.00 -26.00
N LYS A 255 0.72 -12.26 -25.39
CA LYS A 255 -0.60 -12.19 -26.03
C LYS A 255 -1.30 -10.84 -25.82
N GLY A 256 -0.66 -9.93 -25.08
CA GLY A 256 -1.21 -8.61 -24.77
C GLY A 256 -2.20 -8.59 -23.59
N LYS A 257 -2.31 -9.68 -22.83
CA LYS A 257 -3.13 -9.75 -21.61
C LYS A 257 -2.41 -9.09 -20.47
N ASP A 258 -3.13 -8.33 -19.65
CA ASP A 258 -2.62 -7.74 -18.41
C ASP A 258 -2.34 -8.83 -17.38
N VAL A 259 -1.11 -8.89 -16.87
CA VAL A 259 -0.65 -9.89 -15.89
C VAL A 259 -0.23 -9.26 -14.56
N SER A 260 0.09 -7.97 -14.56
CA SER A 260 0.31 -7.17 -13.35
C SER A 260 -0.11 -5.72 -13.62
N SER A 261 -0.59 -5.03 -12.61
CA SER A 261 -1.00 -3.64 -12.69
C SER A 261 -0.72 -2.95 -11.37
N ASN A 262 0.06 -1.88 -11.41
CA ASN A 262 0.49 -1.15 -10.23
C ASN A 262 0.16 0.34 -10.33
N PHE A 263 -0.08 0.99 -9.19
CA PHE A 263 -0.45 2.40 -9.11
C PHE A 263 0.34 3.10 -8.01
N TYR A 264 0.87 4.28 -8.33
CA TYR A 264 1.66 5.11 -7.43
C TYR A 264 1.16 6.54 -7.42
N TRP A 265 1.39 7.24 -6.31
CA TRP A 265 1.27 8.68 -6.19
C TRP A 265 2.62 9.26 -5.77
N ARG A 266 2.99 10.39 -6.32
CA ARG A 266 4.29 11.00 -6.16
C ARG A 266 4.12 12.51 -5.95
N SER A 267 4.99 13.07 -5.12
CA SER A 267 5.18 14.52 -4.97
C SER A 267 6.45 14.96 -5.70
N ASN A 268 6.47 16.21 -6.20
CA ASN A 268 7.65 16.85 -6.75
C ASN A 268 8.65 17.33 -5.70
N ASP A 269 8.30 17.23 -4.41
CA ASP A 269 9.23 17.61 -3.36
C ASP A 269 10.51 16.80 -3.45
N LYS A 270 11.62 17.50 -3.29
CA LYS A 270 12.93 16.83 -3.27
C LYS A 270 13.08 16.09 -1.96
N TYR A 271 13.41 14.82 -2.06
CA TYR A 271 13.86 14.05 -0.92
C TYR A 271 15.32 14.41 -0.62
N GLU A 272 15.59 14.91 0.57
CA GLU A 272 16.93 15.42 0.97
C GLU A 272 17.83 14.35 1.61
N GLY A 273 17.42 13.07 1.53
CA GLY A 273 18.14 11.96 2.11
C GLY A 273 17.73 11.67 3.56
N SER A 274 18.35 10.64 4.15
CA SER A 274 18.02 10.09 5.48
C SER A 274 18.41 10.99 6.67
N LYS A 275 18.81 12.23 6.43
CA LYS A 275 19.16 13.19 7.50
C LYS A 275 17.99 13.50 8.45
N THR A 276 16.76 13.30 8.00
CA THR A 276 15.55 13.45 8.81
C THR A 276 14.69 12.21 8.71
N LEU A 277 14.25 11.67 9.84
CA LEU A 277 13.39 10.47 9.86
C LEU A 277 12.04 10.71 9.17
N THR A 278 11.53 11.93 9.23
CA THR A 278 10.23 12.32 8.67
C THR A 278 10.31 12.85 7.24
N GLY A 279 11.52 13.15 6.73
CA GLY A 279 11.72 13.71 5.37
C GLY A 279 11.37 15.19 5.28
N PRO A 280 10.95 15.68 4.08
CA PRO A 280 10.64 17.10 3.91
C PRO A 280 9.58 17.56 4.91
N THR A 281 9.81 18.72 5.50
CA THR A 281 8.88 19.35 6.45
C THR A 281 7.68 19.99 5.75
N SER A 282 7.67 20.06 4.42
CA SER A 282 6.56 20.54 3.60
C SER A 282 5.53 19.43 3.35
N SER A 283 4.26 19.83 3.22
CA SER A 283 3.14 18.95 2.94
C SER A 283 3.17 18.45 1.49
N GLY A 284 4.03 17.49 1.19
CA GLY A 284 4.30 17.01 -0.17
C GLY A 284 3.08 16.51 -0.93
N PHE A 285 2.09 15.98 -0.22
CA PHE A 285 0.86 15.39 -0.78
C PHE A 285 -0.40 16.19 -0.48
N GLU A 286 -0.30 17.40 0.06
CA GLU A 286 -1.47 18.24 0.40
C GLU A 286 -2.36 18.49 -0.81
N ASP A 287 -1.77 18.60 -2.00
CA ASP A 287 -2.48 18.81 -3.27
C ASP A 287 -3.42 17.66 -3.65
N LEU A 288 -3.38 16.49 -2.98
CA LEU A 288 -4.41 15.46 -3.12
C LEU A 288 -5.81 15.98 -2.79
N SER A 289 -5.92 16.99 -1.93
CA SER A 289 -7.17 17.68 -1.62
C SER A 289 -7.80 18.39 -2.83
N LYS A 290 -7.01 18.68 -3.88
CA LYS A 290 -7.45 19.30 -5.13
C LYS A 290 -8.00 18.31 -6.16
N LEU A 291 -7.94 16.99 -5.88
CA LEU A 291 -8.51 15.99 -6.77
C LEU A 291 -9.99 16.24 -6.99
N LYS A 292 -10.39 16.29 -8.27
CA LYS A 292 -11.79 16.42 -8.64
C LYS A 292 -12.58 15.19 -8.18
N ALA A 293 -13.82 15.41 -7.79
CA ALA A 293 -14.75 14.31 -7.47
C ALA A 293 -14.82 13.32 -8.63
N ALA A 294 -14.70 12.05 -8.31
CA ALA A 294 -14.81 10.95 -9.27
C ALA A 294 -16.08 10.13 -9.03
N LYS A 295 -16.49 9.36 -10.04
CA LYS A 295 -17.68 8.51 -9.98
C LYS A 295 -17.31 7.08 -10.31
N VAL A 296 -17.54 6.19 -9.36
CA VAL A 296 -17.39 4.74 -9.54
C VAL A 296 -18.76 4.09 -9.57
N LYS A 297 -19.06 3.39 -10.65
CA LYS A 297 -20.24 2.53 -10.74
C LYS A 297 -19.86 1.14 -10.23
N LEU A 298 -20.66 0.62 -9.29
CA LEU A 298 -20.48 -0.70 -8.71
C LEU A 298 -21.66 -1.60 -9.05
N SER A 299 -21.40 -2.84 -9.37
CA SER A 299 -22.37 -3.93 -9.44
C SER A 299 -21.80 -5.16 -8.72
N TYR A 300 -22.65 -6.00 -8.16
CA TYR A 300 -22.22 -7.18 -7.44
C TYR A 300 -23.15 -8.37 -7.70
N LYS A 301 -22.64 -9.56 -7.41
CA LYS A 301 -23.39 -10.83 -7.31
C LYS A 301 -22.96 -11.52 -6.03
N THR A 302 -23.88 -12.23 -5.41
CA THR A 302 -23.60 -13.03 -4.21
C THR A 302 -23.72 -14.52 -4.55
N ARG A 303 -22.94 -15.34 -3.88
CA ARG A 303 -22.99 -16.79 -3.95
C ARG A 303 -22.58 -17.42 -2.64
N GLN A 304 -23.07 -18.61 -2.38
CA GLN A 304 -22.72 -19.44 -1.21
C GLN A 304 -22.09 -20.74 -1.69
N ALA A 305 -21.03 -21.17 -1.02
CA ALA A 305 -20.38 -22.44 -1.27
C ALA A 305 -19.61 -22.88 -0.02
N ASP A 306 -19.74 -24.14 0.37
CA ASP A 306 -18.96 -24.78 1.45
C ASP A 306 -19.00 -24.02 2.78
N GLY A 307 -20.18 -23.50 3.18
CA GLY A 307 -20.37 -22.72 4.41
C GLY A 307 -19.75 -21.31 4.35
N ARG A 308 -19.39 -20.84 3.16
CA ARG A 308 -18.84 -19.51 2.93
C ARG A 308 -19.77 -18.68 2.06
N TYR A 309 -19.75 -17.39 2.30
CA TYR A 309 -20.47 -16.38 1.52
C TYR A 309 -19.48 -15.52 0.75
N PHE A 310 -19.79 -15.35 -0.52
CA PHE A 310 -18.95 -14.55 -1.43
C PHE A 310 -19.76 -13.41 -2.02
N VAL A 311 -19.10 -12.26 -2.18
CA VAL A 311 -19.62 -11.12 -2.94
C VAL A 311 -18.63 -10.82 -4.08
N ASP A 312 -19.02 -11.14 -5.31
CA ASP A 312 -18.26 -10.84 -6.52
C ASP A 312 -18.64 -9.45 -7.04
N ILE A 313 -17.72 -8.51 -6.99
CA ILE A 313 -17.93 -7.09 -7.21
C ILE A 313 -17.23 -6.67 -8.50
N VAL A 314 -17.91 -5.92 -9.35
CA VAL A 314 -17.32 -5.25 -10.52
C VAL A 314 -17.49 -3.76 -10.35
N MET A 315 -16.38 -3.03 -10.37
CA MET A 315 -16.35 -1.58 -10.30
C MET A 315 -15.81 -0.98 -11.61
N LYS A 316 -16.35 0.18 -12.00
CA LYS A 316 -15.86 0.94 -13.14
C LYS A 316 -15.82 2.43 -12.78
N ASN A 317 -14.68 3.06 -12.98
CA ASN A 317 -14.59 4.51 -12.96
C ASN A 317 -15.26 5.08 -14.21
N THR A 318 -16.36 5.80 -14.02
CA THR A 318 -17.18 6.37 -15.12
C THR A 318 -16.94 7.86 -15.30
N SER A 319 -16.05 8.45 -14.50
CA SER A 319 -15.68 9.86 -14.58
C SER A 319 -14.39 10.07 -15.39
N ASN A 320 -14.09 11.34 -15.69
CA ASN A 320 -12.83 11.73 -16.32
C ASN A 320 -11.70 11.98 -15.31
N GLY A 321 -11.98 11.84 -14.00
CA GLY A 321 -11.01 11.95 -12.91
C GLY A 321 -10.55 10.58 -12.43
N ILE A 322 -9.35 10.51 -11.84
CA ILE A 322 -8.90 9.32 -11.12
C ILE A 322 -9.76 9.14 -9.88
N ALA A 323 -10.35 7.97 -9.70
CA ALA A 323 -10.94 7.57 -8.42
C ALA A 323 -9.84 7.02 -7.54
N PHE A 324 -9.38 7.84 -6.58
CA PHE A 324 -8.19 7.60 -5.80
C PHE A 324 -8.48 6.87 -4.49
N PHE A 325 -7.67 5.86 -4.19
CA PHE A 325 -7.63 5.13 -2.92
C PHE A 325 -9.02 4.65 -2.46
N ASN A 326 -9.66 3.85 -3.31
CA ASN A 326 -10.98 3.29 -3.06
C ASN A 326 -10.90 2.14 -2.06
N GLN A 327 -11.77 2.17 -1.05
CA GLN A 327 -11.91 1.15 -0.02
C GLN A 327 -13.28 0.50 -0.09
N LEU A 328 -13.32 -0.81 -0.09
CA LEU A 328 -14.50 -1.62 0.16
C LEU A 328 -14.56 -1.99 1.63
N GLN A 329 -15.77 -1.98 2.20
CA GLN A 329 -16.03 -2.48 3.54
C GLN A 329 -17.26 -3.38 3.53
N PHE A 330 -17.19 -4.44 4.31
CA PHE A 330 -18.28 -5.38 4.48
C PHE A 330 -18.77 -5.31 5.91
N LEU A 331 -19.96 -4.74 6.11
CA LEU A 331 -20.48 -4.35 7.40
C LEU A 331 -21.80 -5.10 7.67
N ASN A 332 -22.12 -5.31 8.96
CA ASN A 332 -23.43 -5.79 9.37
C ASN A 332 -24.48 -4.65 9.36
N SER A 333 -25.71 -4.96 9.71
CA SER A 333 -26.81 -3.96 9.76
C SER A 333 -26.58 -2.82 10.77
N LYS A 334 -25.70 -3.03 11.77
CA LYS A 334 -25.30 -2.04 12.77
C LYS A 334 -24.11 -1.22 12.32
N MET A 335 -23.65 -1.40 11.08
CA MET A 335 -22.49 -0.72 10.51
C MET A 335 -21.13 -1.07 11.17
N SER A 336 -21.06 -2.22 11.83
CA SER A 336 -19.79 -2.80 12.33
C SER A 336 -19.21 -3.77 11.31
N PRO A 337 -17.88 -3.85 11.12
CA PRO A 337 -17.25 -4.78 10.20
C PRO A 337 -17.63 -6.24 10.47
N ILE A 338 -17.94 -6.99 9.41
CA ILE A 338 -18.11 -8.45 9.47
C ILE A 338 -16.72 -9.06 9.40
N ARG A 339 -16.29 -9.75 10.43
CA ARG A 339 -14.91 -10.22 10.61
C ARG A 339 -14.82 -11.71 10.97
N PRO A 340 -13.83 -12.42 10.46
CA PRO A 340 -12.93 -11.99 9.39
C PRO A 340 -13.64 -11.91 8.03
N SER A 341 -13.28 -10.92 7.22
CA SER A 341 -13.65 -10.85 5.81
C SER A 341 -12.40 -10.72 4.96
N PHE A 342 -12.29 -11.53 3.92
CA PHE A 342 -11.13 -11.56 3.04
C PHE A 342 -11.50 -10.92 1.70
N TYR A 343 -10.75 -9.89 1.32
CA TYR A 343 -10.95 -9.19 0.05
C TYR A 343 -9.81 -9.57 -0.88
N SER A 344 -10.12 -9.92 -2.14
CA SER A 344 -9.07 -10.21 -3.13
C SER A 344 -8.20 -9.00 -3.46
N ASP A 345 -8.72 -7.78 -3.26
CA ASP A 345 -7.98 -6.52 -3.30
C ASP A 345 -8.79 -5.41 -2.60
N ASN A 346 -8.09 -4.37 -2.11
CA ASN A 346 -8.70 -3.21 -1.47
C ASN A 346 -7.76 -2.00 -1.52
N PHE A 347 -8.22 -0.79 -1.16
CA PHE A 347 -7.43 0.45 -1.15
C PHE A 347 -6.71 0.73 -2.48
N PHE A 348 -7.39 0.53 -3.59
CA PHE A 348 -6.88 0.69 -4.95
C PHE A 348 -7.38 1.97 -5.62
N SER A 349 -6.69 2.39 -6.68
CA SER A 349 -7.09 3.54 -7.50
C SER A 349 -7.47 3.10 -8.91
N LEU A 350 -8.42 3.81 -9.52
CA LEU A 350 -8.90 3.55 -10.88
C LEU A 350 -8.71 4.78 -11.76
N ILE A 351 -7.95 4.66 -12.85
CA ILE A 351 -7.89 5.69 -13.87
C ILE A 351 -9.23 5.82 -14.62
N PRO A 352 -9.49 6.91 -15.36
CA PRO A 352 -10.71 7.06 -16.13
C PRO A 352 -11.00 5.86 -17.04
N GLY A 353 -12.21 5.32 -16.93
CA GLY A 353 -12.68 4.17 -17.73
C GLY A 353 -12.23 2.79 -17.22
N GLU A 354 -11.30 2.72 -16.27
CA GLU A 354 -10.79 1.45 -15.75
C GLU A 354 -11.86 0.66 -15.01
N LYS A 355 -11.77 -0.67 -15.14
CA LYS A 355 -12.60 -1.64 -14.42
C LYS A 355 -11.74 -2.45 -13.48
N LYS A 356 -12.30 -2.82 -12.33
CA LYS A 356 -11.69 -3.74 -11.37
C LYS A 356 -12.73 -4.70 -10.82
N THR A 357 -12.32 -5.95 -10.65
CA THR A 357 -13.12 -6.98 -9.99
C THR A 357 -12.50 -7.28 -8.64
N VAL A 358 -13.33 -7.38 -7.60
CA VAL A 358 -12.93 -7.78 -6.25
C VAL A 358 -13.93 -8.82 -5.75
N THR A 359 -13.45 -9.87 -5.12
CA THR A 359 -14.26 -10.84 -4.39
C THR A 359 -14.05 -10.64 -2.90
N ILE A 360 -15.14 -10.55 -2.14
CA ILE A 360 -15.14 -10.61 -0.68
C ILE A 360 -15.60 -11.99 -0.28
N GLU A 361 -14.92 -12.59 0.70
CA GLU A 361 -15.24 -13.89 1.28
C GLU A 361 -15.36 -13.77 2.80
N THR A 362 -16.40 -14.40 3.40
CA THR A 362 -16.57 -14.52 4.85
C THR A 362 -17.29 -15.83 5.20
N GLY A 363 -17.34 -16.20 6.48
CA GLY A 363 -18.17 -17.30 6.94
C GLY A 363 -19.65 -16.95 6.82
N GLU A 364 -20.47 -17.91 6.37
CA GLU A 364 -21.91 -17.70 6.18
C GLU A 364 -22.63 -17.36 7.51
N GLU A 365 -22.18 -17.93 8.62
CA GLU A 365 -22.69 -17.67 9.96
C GLU A 365 -22.52 -16.21 10.43
N LYS A 366 -21.64 -15.44 9.78
CA LYS A 366 -21.40 -14.02 10.10
C LYS A 366 -22.48 -13.08 9.58
N LEU A 367 -23.41 -13.60 8.77
CA LEU A 367 -24.45 -12.78 8.11
C LEU A 367 -25.78 -12.75 8.85
N ALA A 368 -25.87 -13.38 10.01
CA ALA A 368 -27.13 -13.46 10.78
C ALA A 368 -27.82 -12.09 11.01
N ASP A 369 -27.05 -11.00 11.10
CA ASP A 369 -27.53 -9.65 11.29
C ASP A 369 -27.68 -8.85 9.97
N GLY A 370 -27.67 -9.52 8.82
CA GLY A 370 -27.66 -8.87 7.51
C GLY A 370 -26.31 -8.27 7.14
N ALA A 371 -26.17 -7.86 5.88
CA ALA A 371 -24.90 -7.34 5.36
C ALA A 371 -25.09 -6.07 4.52
N VAL A 372 -24.13 -5.17 4.61
CA VAL A 372 -24.02 -3.93 3.85
C VAL A 372 -22.64 -3.84 3.22
N LEU A 373 -22.58 -3.76 1.91
CA LEU A 373 -21.37 -3.44 1.18
C LEU A 373 -21.23 -1.91 1.09
N VAL A 374 -20.10 -1.39 1.51
CA VAL A 374 -19.77 0.03 1.42
C VAL A 374 -18.58 0.23 0.48
N LEU A 375 -18.69 1.17 -0.44
CA LEU A 375 -17.60 1.69 -1.24
C LEU A 375 -17.36 3.15 -0.85
N LYS A 376 -16.15 3.47 -0.43
CA LYS A 376 -15.68 4.84 -0.17
C LYS A 376 -14.29 5.03 -0.76
N GLY A 377 -13.81 6.26 -0.86
CA GLY A 377 -12.46 6.57 -1.36
C GLY A 377 -12.11 8.02 -1.07
N TRP A 378 -10.94 8.45 -1.55
CA TRP A 378 -10.44 9.80 -1.29
C TRP A 378 -11.35 10.89 -1.87
N ASN A 379 -11.81 10.70 -3.10
CA ASN A 379 -12.54 11.70 -3.88
C ASN A 379 -13.79 11.14 -4.55
N ILE A 380 -14.41 10.12 -3.97
CA ILE A 380 -15.71 9.57 -4.39
C ILE A 380 -16.72 9.67 -3.25
N ASP A 381 -17.99 9.84 -3.61
CA ASP A 381 -19.08 9.77 -2.64
C ASP A 381 -19.21 8.34 -2.09
N THR A 382 -19.45 8.23 -0.77
CA THR A 382 -19.70 6.94 -0.13
C THR A 382 -21.00 6.32 -0.64
N GLN A 383 -20.90 5.07 -1.08
CA GLN A 383 -22.04 4.29 -1.59
C GLN A 383 -22.28 3.09 -0.68
N LYS A 384 -23.57 2.79 -0.41
CA LYS A 384 -23.99 1.69 0.45
C LYS A 384 -24.99 0.80 -0.28
N TYR A 385 -24.76 -0.50 -0.22
CA TYR A 385 -25.58 -1.51 -0.86
C TYR A 385 -25.99 -2.56 0.18
N LYS A 386 -27.30 -2.67 0.45
CA LYS A 386 -27.82 -3.78 1.28
C LYS A 386 -27.72 -5.06 0.47
N LEU A 387 -27.14 -6.09 1.07
CA LEU A 387 -27.05 -7.41 0.48
C LEU A 387 -28.25 -8.27 0.95
N PRO A 388 -28.68 -9.21 0.11
CA PRO A 388 -29.80 -10.11 0.46
C PRO A 388 -29.48 -11.03 1.63
#